data_6f8fde35325d467e5514c3e57aa3c986
#
_entry.id   6f8fde35325d467e5514c3e57aa3c986
#
_cell.length_a   1.000
_cell.length_b   1.000
_cell.length_c   1.000
_cell.angle_alpha   90.00
_cell.angle_beta   90.00
_cell.angle_gamma   90.00
#
_symmetry.space_group_name_H-M   'P 1'
#
loop_
_entity.id
_entity.type
_entity.pdbx_description
1 polymer ?
#
loop_
_entity_poly.entity_id
_entity_poly.type
_entity_poly.pdbx_seq_one_letter_code
_entity_poly.pdbx_strand_id
1 'polypeptide(L)'
;ANPTALVMANTTFQSVTTIGYPEARIILSQCATYLASSPKSNASYMAINEAQQKVRQTGDLSVPIPLRNAPTKLMKDLGYGKGYAYAHDYENNFVDFEFLPEEISGTTFYKPGNNPRENAMKDFLKKRWKNKYDF
;
A
#
# COMPACT_ATOMS: atom_id res chain seq x y z
N ALA A 1 -6.82 -4.01 -9.41
CA ALA A 1 -5.74 -4.99 -9.37
C ALA A 1 -4.54 -4.65 -10.28
N ASN A 2 -4.76 -3.90 -11.34
CA ASN A 2 -3.70 -3.55 -12.30
C ASN A 2 -3.28 -2.07 -12.14
N PRO A 3 -2.11 -1.75 -11.56
CA PRO A 3 -1.66 -0.37 -11.38
C PRO A 3 -1.41 0.36 -12.70
N THR A 4 -1.10 -0.35 -13.79
CA THR A 4 -1.00 0.23 -15.11
C THR A 4 -2.33 0.86 -15.58
N ALA A 5 -3.47 0.40 -15.07
CA ALA A 5 -4.78 0.98 -15.38
C ALA A 5 -4.88 2.45 -14.96
N LEU A 6 -4.34 2.81 -13.80
CA LEU A 6 -4.31 4.21 -13.34
C LEU A 6 -3.38 5.07 -14.23
N VAL A 7 -2.22 4.53 -14.59
CA VAL A 7 -1.28 5.20 -15.51
C VAL A 7 -1.91 5.41 -16.88
N MET A 8 -2.55 4.38 -17.43
CA MET A 8 -3.26 4.48 -18.72
C MET A 8 -4.37 5.54 -18.68
N ALA A 9 -5.19 5.56 -17.65
CA ALA A 9 -6.26 6.55 -17.51
C ALA A 9 -5.70 7.98 -17.46
N ASN A 10 -4.66 8.22 -16.65
CA ASN A 10 -4.04 9.53 -16.54
C ASN A 10 -3.36 9.97 -17.84
N THR A 11 -2.60 9.07 -18.48
CA THR A 11 -1.93 9.38 -19.76
C THR A 11 -2.97 9.63 -20.87
N THR A 12 -4.06 8.87 -20.89
CA THR A 12 -5.17 9.09 -21.82
C THR A 12 -5.77 10.47 -21.64
N PHE A 13 -6.05 10.90 -20.41
CA PHE A 13 -6.58 12.22 -20.14
C PHE A 13 -5.65 13.33 -20.68
N GLN A 14 -4.37 13.23 -20.40
CA GLN A 14 -3.37 14.19 -20.89
C GLN A 14 -3.28 14.21 -22.41
N SER A 15 -3.22 13.04 -23.06
CA SER A 15 -3.11 12.92 -24.51
C SER A 15 -4.34 13.47 -25.23
N VAL A 16 -5.54 13.15 -24.74
CA VAL A 16 -6.81 13.63 -25.29
C VAL A 16 -6.90 15.16 -25.18
N THR A 17 -6.47 15.73 -24.05
CA THR A 17 -6.45 17.18 -23.84
C THR A 17 -5.48 17.90 -24.79
N THR A 18 -4.36 17.24 -25.11
CA THR A 18 -3.33 17.81 -25.98
C THR A 18 -3.67 17.70 -27.47
N ILE A 19 -4.18 16.52 -27.89
CA ILE A 19 -4.40 16.22 -29.30
C ILE A 19 -5.76 16.72 -29.78
N GLY A 20 -6.80 16.52 -28.95
CA GLY A 20 -8.18 16.89 -29.30
C GLY A 20 -8.84 15.92 -30.29
N TYR A 21 -10.07 16.27 -30.71
CA TYR A 21 -10.82 15.53 -31.71
C TYR A 21 -10.44 15.98 -33.14
N PRO A 22 -10.51 15.06 -34.13
CA PRO A 22 -11.09 13.72 -34.06
C PRO A 22 -10.14 12.61 -33.58
N GLU A 23 -8.84 12.84 -33.45
CA GLU A 23 -7.80 11.83 -33.16
C GLU A 23 -7.94 11.25 -31.75
N ALA A 24 -8.40 12.04 -30.78
CA ALA A 24 -8.62 11.63 -29.39
C ALA A 24 -9.49 10.35 -29.25
N ARG A 25 -10.42 10.11 -30.21
CA ARG A 25 -11.27 8.89 -30.21
C ARG A 25 -10.46 7.59 -30.22
N ILE A 26 -9.31 7.58 -30.87
CA ILE A 26 -8.43 6.40 -30.98
C ILE A 26 -7.80 6.12 -29.60
N ILE A 27 -7.29 7.16 -28.96
CA ILE A 27 -6.67 7.08 -27.62
C ILE A 27 -7.71 6.63 -26.59
N LEU A 28 -8.90 7.21 -26.63
CA LEU A 28 -10.01 6.83 -25.75
C LEU A 28 -10.41 5.37 -25.95
N SER A 29 -10.50 4.89 -27.20
CA SER A 29 -10.81 3.51 -27.52
C SER A 29 -9.78 2.54 -26.95
N GLN A 30 -8.49 2.83 -27.09
CA GLN A 30 -7.40 2.03 -26.53
C GLN A 30 -7.51 1.94 -25.01
N CYS A 31 -7.72 3.06 -24.33
CA CYS A 31 -7.88 3.11 -22.88
C CYS A 31 -9.11 2.31 -22.43
N ALA A 32 -10.26 2.51 -23.08
CA ALA A 32 -11.49 1.80 -22.78
C ALA A 32 -11.31 0.27 -22.90
N THR A 33 -10.70 -0.18 -23.98
CA THR A 33 -10.41 -1.60 -24.21
C THR A 33 -9.49 -2.18 -23.14
N TYR A 34 -8.42 -1.45 -22.79
CA TYR A 34 -7.47 -1.87 -21.76
C TYR A 34 -8.13 -1.98 -20.38
N LEU A 35 -8.92 -0.97 -19.99
CA LEU A 35 -9.60 -0.96 -18.71
C LEU A 35 -10.68 -2.05 -18.62
N ALA A 36 -11.44 -2.25 -19.71
CA ALA A 36 -12.49 -3.26 -19.76
C ALA A 36 -11.95 -4.69 -19.65
N SER A 37 -10.75 -4.94 -20.19
CA SER A 37 -10.08 -6.25 -20.14
C SER A 37 -9.19 -6.46 -18.91
N SER A 38 -9.00 -5.43 -18.08
CA SER A 38 -8.17 -5.53 -16.87
C SER A 38 -8.94 -6.21 -15.73
N PRO A 39 -8.29 -7.09 -14.94
CA PRO A 39 -8.90 -7.69 -13.75
C PRO A 39 -9.34 -6.61 -12.75
N LYS A 40 -10.56 -6.72 -12.25
CA LYS A 40 -11.12 -5.81 -11.25
C LYS A 40 -10.80 -6.28 -9.84
N SER A 41 -10.56 -5.33 -8.96
CA SER A 41 -10.46 -5.56 -7.52
C SER A 41 -10.84 -4.31 -6.76
N ASN A 42 -11.49 -4.49 -5.61
CA ASN A 42 -11.76 -3.44 -4.65
C ASN A 42 -10.89 -3.57 -3.38
N ALA A 43 -9.90 -4.44 -3.36
CA ALA A 43 -9.10 -4.75 -2.17
C ALA A 43 -8.44 -3.48 -1.57
N SER A 44 -7.83 -2.63 -2.40
CA SER A 44 -7.25 -1.37 -1.92
C SER A 44 -8.29 -0.37 -1.42
N TYR A 45 -9.48 -0.33 -2.05
CA TYR A 45 -10.59 0.51 -1.60
C TYR A 45 -11.11 0.06 -0.22
N MET A 46 -11.29 -1.24 -0.02
CA MET A 46 -11.68 -1.78 1.27
C MET A 46 -10.62 -1.53 2.34
N ALA A 47 -9.34 -1.74 2.00
CA ALA A 47 -8.23 -1.51 2.90
C ALA A 47 -8.18 -0.08 3.46
N ILE A 48 -8.31 0.93 2.60
CA ILE A 48 -8.31 2.34 3.06
C ILE A 48 -9.55 2.68 3.90
N ASN A 49 -10.72 2.14 3.55
CA ASN A 49 -11.93 2.35 4.34
C ASN A 49 -11.81 1.72 5.75
N GLU A 50 -11.30 0.49 5.83
CA GLU A 50 -11.06 -0.19 7.10
C GLU A 50 -10.03 0.55 7.95
N ALA A 51 -8.94 1.03 7.34
CA ALA A 51 -7.92 1.81 8.04
C ALA A 51 -8.50 3.12 8.60
N GLN A 52 -9.26 3.87 7.79
CA GLN A 52 -9.93 5.09 8.23
C GLN A 52 -10.97 4.84 9.34
N GLN A 53 -11.71 3.73 9.23
CA GLN A 53 -12.65 3.34 10.28
C GLN A 53 -11.91 3.02 11.58
N LYS A 54 -10.78 2.31 11.51
CA LYS A 54 -9.95 2.02 12.68
C LYS A 54 -9.50 3.31 13.35
N VAL A 55 -8.96 4.28 12.60
CA VAL A 55 -8.54 5.58 13.14
C VAL A 55 -9.71 6.30 13.83
N ARG A 56 -10.90 6.29 13.24
CA ARG A 56 -12.09 6.90 13.88
C ARG A 56 -12.48 6.21 15.19
N GLN A 57 -12.21 4.92 15.33
CA GLN A 57 -12.53 4.13 16.54
C GLN A 57 -11.49 4.32 17.65
N THR A 58 -10.21 4.38 17.28
CA THR A 58 -9.11 4.41 18.25
C THR A 58 -8.63 5.82 18.58
N GLY A 59 -8.95 6.80 17.74
CA GLY A 59 -8.28 8.10 17.76
C GLY A 59 -6.81 8.00 17.30
N ASP A 60 -6.05 9.02 17.61
CA ASP A 60 -4.63 9.10 17.26
C ASP A 60 -3.79 8.20 18.17
N LEU A 61 -3.29 7.11 17.63
CA LEU A 61 -2.38 6.20 18.31
C LEU A 61 -0.92 6.64 18.12
N SER A 62 -0.12 6.39 19.13
CA SER A 62 1.30 6.75 19.10
C SER A 62 2.09 5.84 18.16
N VAL A 63 2.94 6.43 17.31
CA VAL A 63 3.92 5.67 16.53
C VAL A 63 4.83 4.87 17.47
N PRO A 64 5.11 3.59 17.20
CA PRO A 64 6.02 2.78 18.02
C PRO A 64 7.38 3.46 18.22
N ILE A 65 7.91 3.38 19.44
CA ILE A 65 9.16 4.07 19.85
C ILE A 65 10.33 3.82 18.88
N PRO A 66 10.57 2.58 18.41
CA PRO A 66 11.67 2.32 17.49
C PRO A 66 11.56 3.07 16.15
N LEU A 67 10.33 3.40 15.72
CA LEU A 67 10.07 4.09 14.45
C LEU A 67 10.10 5.62 14.58
N ARG A 68 10.24 6.15 15.79
CA ARG A 68 10.29 7.61 16.01
C ARG A 68 11.67 8.15 15.73
N ASN A 69 11.74 9.25 14.99
CA ASN A 69 12.98 9.98 14.80
C ASN A 69 13.46 10.60 16.12
N ALA A 70 14.79 10.62 16.32
CA ALA A 70 15.43 11.17 17.52
C ALA A 70 16.44 12.29 17.17
N PRO A 71 16.03 13.41 16.54
CA PRO A 71 16.94 14.47 16.12
C PRO A 71 17.52 15.26 17.29
N THR A 72 16.87 15.30 18.45
CA THR A 72 17.33 16.05 19.63
C THR A 72 17.85 15.12 20.72
N LYS A 73 18.67 15.67 21.64
CA LYS A 73 19.17 14.95 22.81
C LYS A 73 18.02 14.44 23.69
N LEU A 74 17.03 15.28 23.96
CA LEU A 74 15.85 14.90 24.73
C LEU A 74 15.12 13.68 24.13
N MET A 75 14.92 13.65 22.80
CA MET A 75 14.29 12.51 22.13
C MET A 75 15.11 11.22 22.25
N LYS A 76 16.46 11.33 22.19
CA LYS A 76 17.36 10.19 22.44
C LYS A 76 17.26 9.71 23.88
N ASP A 77 17.23 10.63 24.84
CA ASP A 77 17.08 10.32 26.27
C ASP A 77 15.73 9.66 26.57
N LEU A 78 14.68 10.01 25.82
CA LEU A 78 13.36 9.36 25.85
C LEU A 78 13.33 8.02 25.12
N GLY A 79 14.43 7.57 24.52
CA GLY A 79 14.56 6.29 23.86
C GLY A 79 13.97 6.22 22.45
N TYR A 80 13.67 7.35 21.80
CA TYR A 80 13.17 7.36 20.43
C TYR A 80 14.18 6.73 19.48
N GLY A 81 13.70 5.87 18.58
CA GLY A 81 14.52 5.11 17.66
C GLY A 81 15.29 3.94 18.28
N LYS A 82 15.18 3.73 19.60
CA LYS A 82 15.86 2.60 20.27
C LYS A 82 15.25 1.27 19.79
N GLY A 83 16.12 0.37 19.32
CA GLY A 83 15.70 -0.92 18.76
C GLY A 83 15.24 -0.86 17.31
N TYR A 84 15.45 0.28 16.60
CA TYR A 84 15.19 0.34 15.16
C TYR A 84 16.08 -0.68 14.42
N ALA A 85 15.43 -1.51 13.63
CA ALA A 85 16.10 -2.48 12.78
C ALA A 85 16.15 -1.94 11.33
N TYR A 86 17.36 -1.68 10.84
CA TYR A 86 17.56 -1.17 9.48
C TYR A 86 17.41 -2.32 8.48
N ALA A 87 16.34 -2.28 7.69
CA ALA A 87 15.96 -3.41 6.84
C ALA A 87 17.05 -3.84 5.85
N HIS A 88 17.93 -2.93 5.41
CA HIS A 88 19.04 -3.26 4.51
C HIS A 88 20.12 -4.15 5.14
N ASP A 89 20.18 -4.25 6.48
CA ASP A 89 21.10 -5.13 7.19
C ASP A 89 20.58 -6.58 7.26
N TYR A 90 19.38 -6.84 6.76
CA TYR A 90 18.71 -8.14 6.83
C TYR A 90 18.54 -8.75 5.43
N GLU A 91 18.45 -10.08 5.40
CA GLU A 91 18.23 -10.83 4.18
C GLU A 91 16.96 -10.34 3.43
N ASN A 92 17.07 -10.17 2.12
CA ASN A 92 16.00 -9.62 1.24
C ASN A 92 15.53 -8.22 1.63
N ASN A 93 16.34 -7.42 2.36
CA ASN A 93 15.98 -6.08 2.85
C ASN A 93 14.65 -6.07 3.60
N PHE A 94 14.38 -7.12 4.39
CA PHE A 94 13.16 -7.29 5.12
C PHE A 94 13.45 -7.63 6.59
N VAL A 95 12.75 -6.96 7.49
CA VAL A 95 12.77 -7.25 8.92
C VAL A 95 11.34 -7.56 9.39
N ASP A 96 11.19 -8.67 10.11
CA ASP A 96 9.93 -9.02 10.76
C ASP A 96 9.76 -8.19 12.03
N PHE A 97 9.30 -6.96 11.83
CA PHE A 97 9.08 -5.99 12.88
C PHE A 97 7.59 -5.59 12.94
N GLU A 98 7.07 -5.19 14.10
CA GLU A 98 5.73 -4.62 14.21
C GLU A 98 5.78 -3.11 13.96
N PHE A 99 5.16 -2.69 12.87
CA PHE A 99 5.09 -1.28 12.47
C PHE A 99 3.84 -0.57 12.98
N LEU A 100 2.83 -1.33 13.38
CA LEU A 100 1.59 -0.79 13.93
C LEU A 100 1.75 -0.48 15.42
N PRO A 101 0.99 0.49 15.96
CA PRO A 101 0.82 0.66 17.41
C PRO A 101 0.37 -0.64 18.09
N GLU A 102 0.76 -0.82 19.35
CA GLU A 102 0.49 -2.04 20.12
C GLU A 102 -1.00 -2.40 20.17
N GLU A 103 -1.86 -1.39 20.30
CA GLU A 103 -3.31 -1.50 20.39
C GLU A 103 -3.97 -2.09 19.14
N ILE A 104 -3.29 -1.99 18.00
CA ILE A 104 -3.77 -2.52 16.71
C ILE A 104 -2.77 -3.47 16.06
N SER A 105 -1.81 -3.97 16.83
CA SER A 105 -0.82 -4.95 16.37
C SER A 105 -1.50 -6.16 15.71
N GLY A 106 -0.92 -6.66 14.62
CA GLY A 106 -1.45 -7.81 13.88
C GLY A 106 -2.69 -7.51 13.03
N THR A 107 -3.19 -6.26 13.01
CA THR A 107 -4.34 -5.90 12.17
C THR A 107 -3.95 -5.97 10.69
N THR A 108 -4.76 -6.67 9.88
CA THR A 108 -4.61 -6.75 8.42
C THR A 108 -5.68 -5.89 7.75
N PHE A 109 -5.28 -4.84 7.07
CA PHE A 109 -6.19 -3.97 6.31
C PHE A 109 -6.32 -4.40 4.84
N TYR A 110 -5.21 -4.78 4.20
CA TYR A 110 -5.20 -5.19 2.81
C TYR A 110 -5.36 -6.71 2.69
N LYS A 111 -6.47 -7.13 2.10
CA LYS A 111 -6.77 -8.53 1.81
C LYS A 111 -6.80 -8.71 0.29
N PRO A 112 -5.75 -9.30 -0.31
CA PRO A 112 -5.69 -9.52 -1.75
C PRO A 112 -6.88 -10.33 -2.25
N GLY A 113 -7.44 -9.93 -3.39
CA GLY A 113 -8.50 -10.68 -4.06
C GLY A 113 -7.98 -11.95 -4.74
N ASN A 114 -8.85 -12.59 -5.52
CA ASN A 114 -8.55 -13.86 -6.17
C ASN A 114 -8.36 -13.69 -7.69
N ASN A 115 -7.40 -12.86 -8.08
CA ASN A 115 -6.94 -12.75 -9.47
C ASN A 115 -5.43 -13.03 -9.55
N PRO A 116 -4.87 -13.36 -10.72
CA PRO A 116 -3.47 -13.80 -10.82
C PRO A 116 -2.46 -12.84 -10.21
N ARG A 117 -2.68 -11.53 -10.33
CA ARG A 117 -1.78 -10.52 -9.78
C ARG A 117 -1.85 -10.44 -8.26
N GLU A 118 -3.06 -10.43 -7.71
CA GLU A 118 -3.25 -10.38 -6.25
C GLU A 118 -2.90 -11.71 -5.59
N ASN A 119 -3.06 -12.84 -6.27
CA ASN A 119 -2.51 -14.12 -5.80
C ASN A 119 -0.99 -14.07 -5.66
N ALA A 120 -0.28 -13.53 -6.65
CA ALA A 120 1.18 -13.34 -6.55
C ALA A 120 1.58 -12.38 -5.40
N MET A 121 0.81 -11.32 -5.17
CA MET A 121 1.01 -10.43 -4.02
C MET A 121 0.76 -11.15 -2.70
N LYS A 122 -0.29 -11.96 -2.62
CA LYS A 122 -0.63 -12.77 -1.44
C LYS A 122 0.51 -13.73 -1.09
N ASP A 123 1.04 -14.45 -2.06
CA ASP A 123 2.16 -15.38 -1.86
C ASP A 123 3.42 -14.65 -1.39
N PHE A 124 3.69 -13.48 -1.99
CA PHE A 124 4.82 -12.64 -1.59
C PHE A 124 4.69 -12.14 -0.14
N LEU A 125 3.50 -11.69 0.27
CA LEU A 125 3.23 -11.22 1.63
C LEU A 125 3.32 -12.36 2.63
N LYS A 126 2.71 -13.52 2.34
CA LYS A 126 2.78 -14.72 3.20
C LYS A 126 4.21 -15.22 3.38
N LYS A 127 5.04 -15.21 2.33
CA LYS A 127 6.44 -15.60 2.43
C LYS A 127 7.23 -14.72 3.41
N ARG A 128 6.92 -13.41 3.47
CA ARG A 128 7.60 -12.45 4.35
C ARG A 128 7.04 -12.46 5.77
N TRP A 129 5.74 -12.31 5.89
CA TRP A 129 5.07 -12.11 7.17
C TRP A 129 4.66 -13.42 7.85
N LYS A 130 4.77 -14.54 7.14
CA LYS A 130 4.42 -15.89 7.66
C LYS A 130 2.99 -15.88 8.24
N ASN A 131 2.87 -16.13 9.54
CA ASN A 131 1.59 -16.19 10.25
C ASN A 131 1.23 -14.90 11.01
N LYS A 132 2.00 -13.81 10.81
CA LYS A 132 1.78 -12.57 11.55
C LYS A 132 0.52 -11.85 11.12
N TYR A 133 0.20 -11.90 9.84
CA TYR A 133 -0.98 -11.27 9.25
C TYR A 133 -1.77 -12.29 8.44
N ASP A 134 -3.10 -12.12 8.43
CA ASP A 134 -4.01 -12.95 7.62
C ASP A 134 -4.22 -12.32 6.24
N PHE A 135 -3.50 -12.86 5.23
CA PHE A 135 -3.60 -12.44 3.82
C PHE A 135 -4.37 -13.45 2.98
#